data_1ebe7a3fba7af44f1d8461b069baeff5
#
_entry.id   1ebe7a3fba7af44f1d8461b069baeff5
#
_cell.length_a   1.000
_cell.length_b   1.000
_cell.length_c   1.000
_cell.angle_alpha   90.00
_cell.angle_beta   90.00
_cell.angle_gamma   90.00
#
_symmetry.space_group_name_H-M   'P 1'
#
loop_
_entity.id
_entity.type
_entity.pdbx_description
1 polymer ?
#
loop_
_entity_poly.entity_id
_entity_poly.type
_entity_poly.pdbx_seq_one_letter_code
_entity_poly.pdbx_strand_id
1 'polypeptide(L)'
;MPTATNLRQIVPCLWTWHAYDPEVKVDLFSCAIQSEAGLVLVDPIALDEQGMNALASAGPVHAIVLTNANHARQSAEFKRRWNVPVLAHRDAVMDLDVAIDGLLQAGDSFGGGIQVLELPGAGAGEIALHDRSGRMHFGDAVVNLDSTGLCLLPEKYCSDPAQLKKSVAALRGLHADVITFAHGAPMVEPGEAGFDLILNLAL
;
A
#
# COMPACT_ATOMS: atom_id res chain seq x y z
N MET A 1 -4.72 5.03 17.08
CA MET A 1 -4.93 5.00 15.62
C MET A 1 -6.41 5.18 15.33
N PRO A 2 -6.81 5.99 14.36
CA PRO A 2 -8.21 6.23 14.03
C PRO A 2 -8.88 4.99 13.41
N THR A 3 -10.22 4.90 13.57
CA THR A 3 -11.05 3.83 12.99
C THR A 3 -11.80 4.37 11.78
N ALA A 4 -11.63 3.75 10.64
CA ALA A 4 -12.37 4.07 9.42
C ALA A 4 -13.79 3.47 9.46
N THR A 5 -14.74 4.16 8.83
CA THR A 5 -16.14 3.74 8.68
C THR A 5 -16.60 3.78 7.21
N ASN A 6 -15.65 3.87 6.28
CA ASN A 6 -15.90 4.24 4.88
C ASN A 6 -15.32 3.22 3.89
N LEU A 7 -15.34 1.93 4.25
CA LEU A 7 -14.94 0.88 3.30
C LEU A 7 -15.78 0.99 2.03
N ARG A 8 -15.12 1.07 0.88
CA ARG A 8 -15.78 1.09 -0.43
C ARG A 8 -14.99 0.33 -1.48
N GLN A 9 -15.68 -0.33 -2.37
CA GLN A 9 -15.10 -0.86 -3.59
C GLN A 9 -14.94 0.26 -4.60
N ILE A 10 -13.70 0.57 -5.00
CA ILE A 10 -13.41 1.67 -5.93
C ILE A 10 -13.41 1.23 -7.39
N VAL A 11 -12.99 -0.01 -7.66
CA VAL A 11 -13.13 -0.72 -8.92
C VAL A 11 -13.38 -2.20 -8.62
N PRO A 12 -13.80 -3.05 -9.57
CA PRO A 12 -13.89 -4.48 -9.34
C PRO A 12 -12.62 -5.06 -8.73
N CYS A 13 -12.76 -5.87 -7.68
CA CYS A 13 -11.64 -6.55 -7.02
C CYS A 13 -10.67 -5.64 -6.23
N LEU A 14 -11.05 -4.38 -5.93
CA LEU A 14 -10.23 -3.46 -5.14
C LEU A 14 -11.09 -2.59 -4.22
N TRP A 15 -10.82 -2.66 -2.94
CA TRP A 15 -11.49 -1.87 -1.90
C TRP A 15 -10.48 -0.94 -1.23
N THR A 16 -10.95 0.20 -0.74
CA THR A 16 -10.18 1.14 0.07
C THR A 16 -10.98 1.62 1.27
N TRP A 17 -10.27 1.97 2.33
CA TRP A 17 -10.81 2.70 3.48
C TRP A 17 -9.74 3.64 4.02
N HIS A 18 -10.17 4.73 4.65
CA HIS A 18 -9.26 5.72 5.18
C HIS A 18 -9.80 6.38 6.44
N ALA A 19 -8.91 6.98 7.21
CA ALA A 19 -9.25 7.84 8.33
C ALA A 19 -8.13 8.86 8.57
N TYR A 20 -8.52 10.07 8.98
CA TYR A 20 -7.56 11.10 9.36
C TYR A 20 -6.91 10.77 10.70
N ASP A 21 -5.59 10.81 10.75
CA ASP A 21 -4.83 10.63 11.97
C ASP A 21 -4.31 11.98 12.49
N PRO A 22 -4.81 12.47 13.66
CA PRO A 22 -4.44 13.76 14.20
C PRO A 22 -3.00 13.80 14.75
N GLU A 23 -2.37 12.67 15.02
CA GLU A 23 -0.99 12.60 15.52
C GLU A 23 0.00 12.91 14.40
N VAL A 24 -0.18 12.28 13.25
CA VAL A 24 0.67 12.50 12.07
C VAL A 24 0.09 13.55 11.11
N LYS A 25 -1.16 14.01 11.34
CA LYS A 25 -1.86 15.07 10.60
C LYS A 25 -2.03 14.78 9.11
N VAL A 26 -2.33 13.53 8.79
CA VAL A 26 -2.53 13.05 7.42
C VAL A 26 -3.61 11.97 7.40
N ASP A 27 -4.28 11.81 6.27
CA ASP A 27 -5.17 10.68 6.04
C ASP A 27 -4.35 9.42 5.78
N LEU A 28 -4.63 8.39 6.58
CA LEU A 28 -4.10 7.05 6.40
C LEU A 28 -5.06 6.26 5.52
N PHE A 29 -4.56 5.71 4.45
CA PHE A 29 -5.32 4.85 3.54
C PHE A 29 -4.84 3.41 3.63
N SER A 30 -5.77 2.50 3.44
CA SER A 30 -5.54 1.07 3.33
C SER A 30 -6.30 0.53 2.13
N CYS A 31 -5.85 -0.59 1.59
CA CYS A 31 -6.61 -1.25 0.53
C CYS A 31 -6.70 -2.77 0.74
N ALA A 32 -7.68 -3.37 0.08
CA ALA A 32 -7.81 -4.81 -0.08
C ALA A 32 -7.85 -5.14 -1.57
N ILE A 33 -6.92 -5.97 -2.01
CA ILE A 33 -6.76 -6.40 -3.39
C ILE A 33 -7.25 -7.84 -3.49
N GLN A 34 -8.26 -8.10 -4.31
CA GLN A 34 -8.65 -9.47 -4.62
C GLN A 34 -7.60 -10.11 -5.51
N SER A 35 -7.03 -11.19 -5.03
CA SER A 35 -6.08 -12.04 -5.73
C SER A 35 -6.70 -13.42 -6.00
N GLU A 36 -6.00 -14.30 -6.74
CA GLU A 36 -6.44 -15.68 -6.95
C GLU A 36 -6.51 -16.49 -5.65
N ALA A 37 -5.66 -16.15 -4.67
CA ALA A 37 -5.63 -16.84 -3.38
C ALA A 37 -6.61 -16.27 -2.34
N GLY A 38 -7.23 -15.10 -2.61
CA GLY A 38 -8.11 -14.39 -1.69
C GLY A 38 -7.74 -12.91 -1.57
N LEU A 39 -8.32 -12.23 -0.58
CA LEU A 39 -8.03 -10.81 -0.32
C LEU A 39 -6.65 -10.62 0.29
N VAL A 40 -5.86 -9.74 -0.29
CA VAL A 40 -4.62 -9.23 0.29
C VAL A 40 -4.91 -7.85 0.88
N LEU A 41 -4.74 -7.71 2.18
CA LEU A 41 -4.91 -6.45 2.88
C LEU A 41 -3.57 -5.72 2.93
N VAL A 42 -3.56 -4.46 2.53
CA VAL A 42 -2.32 -3.66 2.48
C VAL A 42 -2.41 -2.53 3.49
N ASP A 43 -1.42 -2.45 4.38
CA ASP A 43 -1.27 -1.43 5.42
C ASP A 43 -2.57 -1.18 6.22
N PRO A 44 -3.23 -2.20 6.80
CA PRO A 44 -4.59 -2.07 7.30
C PRO A 44 -4.65 -1.17 8.54
N ILE A 45 -5.38 -0.05 8.45
CA ILE A 45 -5.83 0.73 9.61
C ILE A 45 -7.12 0.13 10.18
N ALA A 46 -7.46 0.51 11.42
CA ALA A 46 -8.70 0.06 12.06
C ALA A 46 -9.92 0.33 11.17
N LEU A 47 -10.83 -0.63 11.14
CA LEU A 47 -12.08 -0.57 10.41
C LEU A 47 -13.22 -0.95 11.35
N ASP A 48 -14.35 -0.28 11.24
CA ASP A 48 -15.52 -0.60 12.05
C ASP A 48 -16.08 -2.00 11.75
N GLU A 49 -16.94 -2.51 12.62
CA GLU A 49 -17.51 -3.86 12.45
C GLU A 49 -18.33 -4.01 11.16
N GLN A 50 -18.96 -2.95 10.69
CA GLN A 50 -19.68 -3.00 9.41
C GLN A 50 -18.70 -3.20 8.24
N GLY A 51 -17.61 -2.46 8.20
CA GLY A 51 -16.56 -2.60 7.20
C GLY A 51 -15.85 -3.95 7.30
N MET A 52 -15.56 -4.43 8.53
CA MET A 52 -14.96 -5.75 8.74
C MET A 52 -15.86 -6.88 8.21
N ASN A 53 -17.17 -6.79 8.42
CA ASN A 53 -18.14 -7.76 7.89
C ASN A 53 -18.26 -7.66 6.35
N ALA A 54 -18.17 -6.45 5.79
CA ALA A 54 -18.17 -6.25 4.35
C ALA A 54 -16.92 -6.85 3.69
N LEU A 55 -15.72 -6.67 4.28
CA LEU A 55 -14.50 -7.35 3.83
C LEU A 55 -14.64 -8.87 3.88
N ALA A 56 -15.15 -9.42 4.98
CA ALA A 56 -15.38 -10.86 5.11
C ALA A 56 -16.36 -11.40 4.05
N SER A 57 -17.33 -10.58 3.65
CA SER A 57 -18.31 -10.93 2.60
C SER A 57 -17.73 -10.82 1.19
N ALA A 58 -16.69 -10.00 0.99
CA ALA A 58 -16.01 -9.85 -0.30
C ALA A 58 -15.17 -11.08 -0.67
N GLY A 59 -14.69 -11.83 0.32
CA GLY A 59 -13.94 -13.07 0.11
C GLY A 59 -13.05 -13.45 1.29
N PRO A 60 -12.43 -14.64 1.25
CA PRO A 60 -11.48 -15.04 2.27
C PRO A 60 -10.25 -14.13 2.25
N VAL A 61 -9.82 -13.68 3.43
CA VAL A 61 -8.55 -12.96 3.57
C VAL A 61 -7.40 -13.97 3.47
N HIS A 62 -6.43 -13.70 2.63
CA HIS A 62 -5.28 -14.57 2.37
C HIS A 62 -4.03 -14.13 3.11
N ALA A 63 -3.72 -12.83 3.10
CA ALA A 63 -2.53 -12.28 3.70
C ALA A 63 -2.69 -10.79 4.02
N ILE A 64 -1.83 -10.29 4.88
CA ILE A 64 -1.61 -8.86 5.13
C ILE A 64 -0.22 -8.52 4.62
N VAL A 65 -0.07 -7.40 3.92
CA VAL A 65 1.22 -6.88 3.44
C VAL A 65 1.46 -5.51 4.04
N LEU A 66 2.65 -5.30 4.56
CA LEU A 66 3.13 -4.01 5.04
C LEU A 66 4.13 -3.44 4.05
N THR A 67 3.88 -2.23 3.59
CA THR A 67 4.68 -1.61 2.53
C THR A 67 5.98 -1.00 3.02
N ASN A 68 6.10 -0.73 4.31
CA ASN A 68 7.35 -0.26 4.95
C ASN A 68 7.31 -0.46 6.49
N ALA A 69 8.38 -0.04 7.16
CA ALA A 69 8.55 -0.17 8.61
C ALA A 69 7.56 0.65 9.47
N ASN A 70 6.91 1.67 8.90
CA ASN A 70 5.98 2.55 9.62
C ASN A 70 4.53 2.06 9.54
N HIS A 71 4.25 1.03 8.74
CA HIS A 71 2.89 0.65 8.37
C HIS A 71 2.38 -0.62 9.07
N ALA A 72 2.91 -0.97 10.26
CA ALA A 72 2.33 -2.03 11.11
C ALA A 72 0.85 -1.76 11.41
N ARG A 73 0.50 -0.51 11.69
CA ARG A 73 -0.87 -0.02 11.90
C ARG A 73 -1.71 -0.98 12.75
N GLN A 74 -2.85 -1.49 12.25
CA GLN A 74 -3.71 -2.45 12.96
C GLN A 74 -3.54 -3.89 12.45
N SER A 75 -2.46 -4.19 11.75
CA SER A 75 -2.22 -5.52 11.16
C SER A 75 -2.27 -6.67 12.18
N ALA A 76 -1.84 -6.43 13.43
CA ALA A 76 -1.93 -7.43 14.49
C ALA A 76 -3.37 -7.84 14.81
N GLU A 77 -4.33 -6.91 14.78
CA GLU A 77 -5.75 -7.19 14.98
C GLU A 77 -6.32 -7.98 13.80
N PHE A 78 -6.03 -7.54 12.58
CA PHE A 78 -6.46 -8.22 11.36
C PHE A 78 -5.88 -9.63 11.27
N LYS A 79 -4.57 -9.81 11.60
CA LYS A 79 -3.93 -11.12 11.71
C LYS A 79 -4.68 -12.04 12.66
N ARG A 80 -5.00 -11.55 13.86
CA ARG A 80 -5.72 -12.33 14.87
C ARG A 80 -7.13 -12.70 14.43
N ARG A 81 -7.86 -11.77 13.76
CA ARG A 81 -9.25 -11.97 13.33
C ARG A 81 -9.38 -13.04 12.26
N TRP A 82 -8.50 -13.04 11.27
CA TRP A 82 -8.57 -13.96 10.14
C TRP A 82 -7.55 -15.09 10.16
N ASN A 83 -6.66 -15.10 11.15
CA ASN A 83 -5.57 -16.08 11.26
C ASN A 83 -4.75 -16.21 9.97
N VAL A 84 -4.28 -15.09 9.45
CA VAL A 84 -3.54 -14.99 8.18
C VAL A 84 -2.13 -14.47 8.40
N PRO A 85 -1.17 -14.77 7.49
CA PRO A 85 0.20 -14.29 7.60
C PRO A 85 0.30 -12.77 7.38
N VAL A 86 1.27 -12.16 8.05
CA VAL A 86 1.75 -10.80 7.79
C VAL A 86 3.07 -10.90 7.05
N LEU A 87 3.14 -10.24 5.90
CA LEU A 87 4.30 -10.21 5.01
C LEU A 87 4.88 -8.79 4.98
N ALA A 88 6.19 -8.66 4.99
CA ALA A 88 6.88 -7.37 4.89
C ALA A 88 8.26 -7.56 4.24
N HIS A 89 8.82 -6.46 3.73
CA HIS A 89 10.21 -6.45 3.28
C HIS A 89 11.16 -6.72 4.46
N ARG A 90 12.25 -7.46 4.21
CA ARG A 90 13.24 -7.82 5.27
C ARG A 90 13.77 -6.63 6.06
N ASP A 91 14.01 -5.50 5.37
CA ASP A 91 14.59 -4.29 5.99
C ASP A 91 13.59 -3.53 6.87
N ALA A 92 12.29 -3.82 6.77
CA ALA A 92 11.27 -3.26 7.63
C ALA A 92 11.13 -4.00 8.97
N VAL A 93 11.56 -5.28 9.04
CA VAL A 93 11.20 -6.21 10.15
C VAL A 93 11.66 -5.71 11.53
N MET A 94 12.84 -5.09 11.60
CA MET A 94 13.40 -4.68 12.89
C MET A 94 12.65 -3.53 13.57
N ASP A 95 11.93 -2.73 12.77
CA ASP A 95 11.21 -1.55 13.25
C ASP A 95 9.68 -1.79 13.36
N LEU A 96 9.21 -2.98 12.94
CA LEU A 96 7.81 -3.37 13.02
C LEU A 96 7.48 -3.97 14.39
N ASP A 97 6.40 -3.53 15.00
CA ASP A 97 5.88 -4.01 16.30
C ASP A 97 4.89 -5.18 16.17
N VAL A 98 4.85 -5.82 15.00
CA VAL A 98 4.02 -6.99 14.69
C VAL A 98 4.88 -8.17 14.22
N ALA A 99 4.48 -9.39 14.59
CA ALA A 99 5.17 -10.59 14.15
C ALA A 99 4.99 -10.81 12.64
N ILE A 100 6.11 -10.82 11.90
CA ILE A 100 6.16 -11.06 10.46
C ILE A 100 6.32 -12.57 10.21
N ASP A 101 5.45 -13.12 9.35
CA ASP A 101 5.39 -14.55 9.03
C ASP A 101 6.13 -14.88 7.71
N GLY A 102 6.33 -13.90 6.84
CA GLY A 102 7.04 -14.08 5.58
C GLY A 102 7.75 -12.82 5.11
N LEU A 103 8.90 -13.02 4.48
CA LEU A 103 9.71 -11.93 3.96
C LEU A 103 9.43 -11.73 2.47
N LEU A 104 9.38 -10.47 2.06
CA LEU A 104 9.23 -10.03 0.67
C LEU A 104 10.52 -9.37 0.19
N GLN A 105 10.80 -9.50 -1.11
CA GLN A 105 11.92 -8.86 -1.78
C GLN A 105 11.54 -8.53 -3.24
N ALA A 106 12.35 -7.73 -3.90
CA ALA A 106 12.13 -7.37 -5.32
C ALA A 106 11.95 -8.61 -6.19
N GLY A 107 10.93 -8.57 -7.03
CA GLY A 107 10.60 -9.63 -7.99
C GLY A 107 9.80 -10.79 -7.41
N ASP A 108 9.57 -10.84 -6.08
CA ASP A 108 8.65 -11.82 -5.51
C ASP A 108 7.24 -11.60 -6.06
N SER A 109 6.51 -12.71 -6.19
CA SER A 109 5.10 -12.70 -6.55
C SER A 109 4.32 -13.56 -5.57
N PHE A 110 3.19 -13.04 -5.09
CA PHE A 110 2.33 -13.76 -4.16
C PHE A 110 0.86 -13.58 -4.52
N GLY A 111 -0.03 -14.31 -3.84
CA GLY A 111 -1.47 -14.22 -4.06
C GLY A 111 -1.94 -14.60 -5.48
N GLY A 112 -1.08 -15.19 -6.31
CA GLY A 112 -1.41 -15.52 -7.69
C GLY A 112 -1.13 -14.41 -8.71
N GLY A 113 -0.23 -13.46 -8.42
CA GLY A 113 0.20 -12.48 -9.43
C GLY A 113 0.47 -11.06 -8.97
N ILE A 114 0.41 -10.79 -7.66
CA ILE A 114 0.84 -9.51 -7.10
C ILE A 114 2.37 -9.51 -7.01
N GLN A 115 3.02 -8.62 -7.71
CA GLN A 115 4.47 -8.45 -7.73
C GLN A 115 4.93 -7.42 -6.72
N VAL A 116 6.09 -7.67 -6.11
CA VAL A 116 6.77 -6.78 -5.18
C VAL A 116 7.81 -5.95 -5.95
N LEU A 117 7.73 -4.65 -5.80
CA LEU A 117 8.66 -3.67 -6.37
C LEU A 117 9.33 -2.94 -5.21
N GLU A 118 10.64 -3.08 -5.05
CA GLU A 118 11.40 -2.32 -4.04
C GLU A 118 11.59 -0.87 -4.47
N LEU A 119 11.37 0.05 -3.53
CA LEU A 119 11.54 1.49 -3.75
C LEU A 119 12.54 2.08 -2.74
N PRO A 120 13.82 1.64 -2.79
CA PRO A 120 14.82 2.16 -1.88
C PRO A 120 14.98 3.67 -2.01
N GLY A 121 15.30 4.31 -0.88
CA GLY A 121 15.43 5.76 -0.77
C GLY A 121 14.29 6.45 -0.02
N ALA A 122 13.12 5.83 0.11
CA ALA A 122 12.06 6.25 1.01
C ALA A 122 12.34 5.76 2.45
N GLY A 123 11.38 5.10 3.08
CA GLY A 123 11.54 4.47 4.40
C GLY A 123 12.25 3.12 4.35
N ALA A 124 12.50 2.54 5.53
CA ALA A 124 13.07 1.21 5.64
C ALA A 124 12.10 0.15 5.08
N GLY A 125 12.59 -0.68 4.16
CA GLY A 125 11.81 -1.75 3.54
C GLY A 125 10.65 -1.28 2.68
N GLU A 126 10.77 -0.10 2.08
CA GLU A 126 9.74 0.47 1.20
C GLU A 126 9.53 -0.38 -0.05
N ILE A 127 8.29 -0.81 -0.25
CA ILE A 127 7.85 -1.54 -1.44
C ILE A 127 6.58 -0.93 -2.04
N ALA A 128 6.40 -1.12 -3.34
CA ALA A 128 5.12 -1.00 -4.01
C ALA A 128 4.63 -2.38 -4.45
N LEU A 129 3.33 -2.49 -4.64
CA LEU A 129 2.68 -3.70 -5.15
C LEU A 129 2.10 -3.41 -6.53
N HIS A 130 2.28 -4.33 -7.45
CA HIS A 130 1.77 -4.22 -8.81
C HIS A 130 1.20 -5.55 -9.28
N ASP A 131 0.09 -5.55 -9.98
CA ASP A 131 -0.45 -6.75 -10.60
C ASP A 131 -0.71 -6.60 -12.11
N ARG A 132 -0.90 -7.74 -12.77
CA ARG A 132 -1.11 -7.78 -14.22
C ARG A 132 -2.41 -7.12 -14.70
N SER A 133 -3.33 -6.81 -13.81
CA SER A 133 -4.56 -6.09 -14.14
C SER A 133 -4.39 -4.56 -14.08
N GLY A 134 -3.16 -4.08 -13.93
CA GLY A 134 -2.85 -2.65 -13.88
C GLY A 134 -3.21 -1.99 -12.55
N ARG A 135 -3.32 -2.74 -11.45
CA ARG A 135 -3.48 -2.16 -10.11
C ARG A 135 -2.12 -1.98 -9.46
N MET A 136 -1.85 -0.79 -8.98
CA MET A 136 -0.61 -0.45 -8.27
C MET A 136 -0.92 0.17 -6.91
N HIS A 137 -0.14 -0.20 -5.90
CA HIS A 137 -0.21 0.42 -4.57
C HIS A 137 1.16 0.92 -4.17
N PHE A 138 1.23 2.17 -3.72
CA PHE A 138 2.42 2.78 -3.13
C PHE A 138 2.27 2.92 -1.62
N GLY A 139 3.34 2.64 -0.89
CA GLY A 139 3.50 3.02 0.51
C GLY A 139 3.76 4.53 0.64
N ASP A 140 4.91 4.90 1.22
CA ASP A 140 5.30 6.30 1.40
C ASP A 140 6.02 6.90 0.20
N ALA A 141 6.63 6.08 -0.66
CA ALA A 141 7.46 6.53 -1.78
C ALA A 141 6.76 7.56 -2.67
N VAL A 142 5.46 7.37 -2.90
CA VAL A 142 4.58 8.27 -3.64
C VAL A 142 3.29 8.48 -2.86
N VAL A 143 2.88 9.72 -2.67
CA VAL A 143 1.68 10.11 -1.92
C VAL A 143 0.79 11.03 -2.75
N ASN A 144 -0.51 11.06 -2.48
CA ASN A 144 -1.48 11.93 -3.15
C ASN A 144 -2.31 12.70 -2.12
N LEU A 145 -1.67 13.68 -1.47
CA LEU A 145 -2.22 14.41 -0.35
C LEU A 145 -3.13 15.57 -0.80
N ASP A 146 -4.21 15.82 -0.09
CA ASP A 146 -5.13 16.94 -0.38
C ASP A 146 -4.42 18.31 -0.40
N SER A 147 -3.39 18.47 0.43
CA SER A 147 -2.67 19.75 0.59
C SER A 147 -1.62 20.00 -0.50
N THR A 148 -1.00 18.94 -1.05
CA THR A 148 0.12 19.06 -1.99
C THR A 148 -0.13 18.33 -3.31
N GLY A 149 -1.20 17.54 -3.39
CA GLY A 149 -1.45 16.66 -4.52
C GLY A 149 -0.46 15.50 -4.60
N LEU A 150 -0.31 14.99 -5.80
CA LEU A 150 0.60 13.87 -6.11
C LEU A 150 2.06 14.34 -6.00
N CYS A 151 2.84 13.70 -5.15
CA CYS A 151 4.26 14.00 -4.96
C CYS A 151 5.04 12.79 -4.45
N LEU A 152 6.36 12.85 -4.58
CA LEU A 152 7.26 11.92 -3.88
C LEU A 152 7.25 12.23 -2.38
N LEU A 153 7.63 11.24 -1.57
CA LEU A 153 7.86 11.45 -0.14
C LEU A 153 8.76 12.68 0.07
N PRO A 154 8.37 13.65 0.92
CA PRO A 154 9.20 14.82 1.18
C PRO A 154 10.60 14.44 1.65
N GLU A 155 11.64 15.11 1.13
CA GLU A 155 13.05 14.75 1.31
C GLU A 155 13.46 14.55 2.79
N LYS A 156 12.86 15.31 3.70
CA LYS A 156 13.13 15.20 5.15
C LYS A 156 12.74 13.86 5.77
N TYR A 157 11.92 13.05 5.06
CA TYR A 157 11.49 11.72 5.49
C TYR A 157 12.16 10.60 4.68
N CYS A 158 12.90 10.96 3.62
CA CYS A 158 13.62 10.00 2.80
C CYS A 158 14.94 9.58 3.47
N SER A 159 15.28 8.31 3.37
CA SER A 159 16.63 7.83 3.71
C SER A 159 17.67 8.29 2.67
N ASP A 160 17.29 8.34 1.40
CA ASP A 160 18.07 8.86 0.26
C ASP A 160 17.12 9.40 -0.83
N PRO A 161 16.86 10.72 -0.88
CA PRO A 161 15.94 11.30 -1.87
C PRO A 161 16.39 11.07 -3.33
N ALA A 162 17.69 11.07 -3.58
CA ALA A 162 18.22 10.86 -4.93
C ALA A 162 18.02 9.38 -5.39
N GLN A 163 18.16 8.44 -4.44
CA GLN A 163 17.86 7.04 -4.70
C GLN A 163 16.36 6.82 -4.91
N LEU A 164 15.48 7.46 -4.12
CA LEU A 164 14.03 7.37 -4.30
C LEU A 164 13.61 7.78 -5.72
N LYS A 165 14.15 8.90 -6.24
CA LYS A 165 13.89 9.34 -7.62
C LYS A 165 14.28 8.26 -8.63
N LYS A 166 15.46 7.63 -8.47
CA LYS A 166 15.89 6.53 -9.35
C LYS A 166 14.97 5.32 -9.27
N SER A 167 14.52 4.97 -8.05
CA SER A 167 13.62 3.85 -7.80
C SER A 167 12.28 4.06 -8.48
N VAL A 168 11.68 5.25 -8.37
CA VAL A 168 10.42 5.59 -9.06
C VAL A 168 10.62 5.66 -10.57
N ALA A 169 11.73 6.23 -11.06
CA ALA A 169 12.04 6.27 -12.50
C ALA A 169 12.21 4.86 -13.11
N ALA A 170 12.67 3.89 -12.32
CA ALA A 170 12.83 2.50 -12.76
C ALA A 170 11.50 1.76 -13.00
N LEU A 171 10.37 2.30 -12.52
CA LEU A 171 9.04 1.78 -12.80
C LEU A 171 8.58 2.04 -14.25
N ARG A 172 9.35 2.80 -15.02
CA ARG A 172 9.07 3.09 -16.43
C ARG A 172 8.93 1.79 -17.24
N GLY A 173 7.84 1.71 -17.99
CA GLY A 173 7.48 0.52 -18.78
C GLY A 173 6.50 -0.42 -18.07
N LEU A 174 6.16 -0.18 -16.81
CA LEU A 174 4.98 -0.79 -16.18
C LEU A 174 3.73 -0.04 -16.61
N HIS A 175 2.61 -0.74 -16.53
CA HIS A 175 1.29 -0.18 -16.80
C HIS A 175 0.47 -0.15 -15.51
N ALA A 176 -0.19 0.98 -15.23
CA ALA A 176 -1.08 1.11 -14.08
C ALA A 176 -2.33 1.91 -14.45
N ASP A 177 -3.50 1.26 -14.37
CA ASP A 177 -4.82 1.87 -14.60
C ASP A 177 -5.42 2.43 -13.32
N VAL A 178 -5.15 1.78 -12.19
CA VAL A 178 -5.64 2.17 -10.86
C VAL A 178 -4.47 2.19 -9.89
N ILE A 179 -4.30 3.34 -9.25
CA ILE A 179 -3.20 3.56 -8.31
C ILE A 179 -3.79 3.92 -6.94
N THR A 180 -3.39 3.18 -5.93
CA THR A 180 -3.72 3.44 -4.53
C THR A 180 -2.47 3.82 -3.76
N PHE A 181 -2.64 4.54 -2.66
CA PHE A 181 -1.56 5.06 -1.84
C PHE A 181 -1.83 4.74 -0.37
N ALA A 182 -0.78 4.61 0.43
CA ALA A 182 -0.90 4.55 1.88
C ALA A 182 -1.29 5.91 2.47
N HIS A 183 -1.05 7.00 1.70
CA HIS A 183 -1.40 8.38 2.06
C HIS A 183 -2.01 9.11 0.85
N GLY A 184 -3.30 9.41 0.95
CA GLY A 184 -4.05 10.18 -0.04
C GLY A 184 -5.00 9.38 -0.93
N ALA A 185 -5.85 10.11 -1.63
CA ALA A 185 -6.93 9.53 -2.41
C ALA A 185 -6.43 8.68 -3.58
N PRO A 186 -7.08 7.54 -3.87
CA PRO A 186 -6.73 6.71 -5.01
C PRO A 186 -6.96 7.44 -6.34
N MET A 187 -6.13 7.14 -7.33
CA MET A 187 -6.33 7.53 -8.72
C MET A 187 -7.02 6.37 -9.44
N VAL A 188 -8.29 6.57 -9.77
CA VAL A 188 -9.11 5.61 -10.53
C VAL A 188 -9.17 6.09 -11.96
N GLU A 189 -8.81 5.25 -12.89
CA GLU A 189 -8.68 5.59 -14.32
C GLU A 189 -7.60 6.66 -14.62
N PRO A 190 -6.40 6.56 -14.04
CA PRO A 190 -5.32 7.47 -14.42
C PRO A 190 -4.90 7.25 -15.88
N GLY A 191 -5.07 6.03 -16.42
CA GLY A 191 -4.52 5.62 -17.72
C GLY A 191 -2.99 5.80 -17.77
N GLU A 192 -2.39 5.66 -18.93
CA GLU A 192 -0.95 5.94 -19.11
C GLU A 192 -0.55 7.34 -18.67
N ALA A 193 -1.39 8.35 -18.96
CA ALA A 193 -1.14 9.74 -18.57
C ALA A 193 -1.06 9.94 -17.04
N GLY A 194 -1.84 9.21 -16.26
CA GLY A 194 -1.82 9.29 -14.79
C GLY A 194 -0.55 8.66 -14.21
N PHE A 195 -0.13 7.52 -14.73
CA PHE A 195 1.11 6.90 -14.29
C PHE A 195 2.34 7.70 -14.73
N ASP A 196 2.31 8.31 -15.92
CA ASP A 196 3.35 9.22 -16.37
C ASP A 196 3.54 10.43 -15.47
N LEU A 197 2.47 10.93 -14.80
CA LEU A 197 2.61 11.97 -13.79
C LEU A 197 3.53 11.50 -12.65
N ILE A 198 3.37 10.27 -12.16
CA ILE A 198 4.23 9.70 -11.12
C ILE A 198 5.68 9.60 -11.60
N LEU A 199 5.89 9.08 -12.80
CA LEU A 199 7.23 8.96 -13.39
C LEU A 199 7.92 10.31 -13.59
N ASN A 200 7.16 11.37 -13.88
CA ASN A 200 7.66 12.73 -14.04
C ASN A 200 8.05 13.39 -12.71
N LEU A 201 7.52 12.92 -11.56
CA LEU A 201 7.99 13.38 -10.24
C LEU A 201 9.46 13.01 -9.99
N ALA A 202 9.98 12.03 -10.69
CA ALA A 202 11.33 11.52 -10.53
C ALA A 202 12.35 12.19 -11.49
N LEU A 203 11.91 13.10 -12.36
CA LEU A 203 12.77 13.89 -13.24
C LEU A 203 13.30 15.14 -12.53
#